data_ad92f1074c09edfecbf00534544d69ee
#
_entry.id   ad92f1074c09edfecbf00534544d69ee
#
_cell.length_a   1.000
_cell.length_b   1.000
_cell.length_c   1.000
_cell.angle_alpha   90.00
_cell.angle_beta   90.00
_cell.angle_gamma   90.00
#
_symmetry.space_group_name_H-M   'P 1'
#
loop_
_entity.id
_entity.type
_entity.pdbx_description
1 polymer ?
#
loop_
_entity_poly.entity_id
_entity_poly.type
_entity_poly.pdbx_seq_one_letter_code
_entity_poly.pdbx_strand_id
1 'polypeptide(L)'
;MKIFFHLGLFAFLFNCSASCNGQHKKITASPDIPNTDINAVPQNISSQDTSPGWTQNGQKILLTGIVYQEDGKTPAPDVVIYYYHTNTDGKYLHKPEEKRSMPPNTLGQTHGYIRGWVKTDKNGKYSIYTVRPGGYPTMDAPAHIHPTIKEPNSIKEYYIDDFVFDDDKLLTTAIRRKMENRG
;
A
#
# COMPACT_ATOMS: atom_id res chain seq x y z
N MET A 1 -14.92 -4.92 -12.07
CA MET A 1 -13.56 -5.46 -12.30
C MET A 1 -12.95 -5.66 -10.92
N LYS A 2 -12.55 -6.84 -10.58
CA LYS A 2 -11.86 -7.14 -9.32
C LYS A 2 -10.39 -7.31 -9.64
N ILE A 3 -9.52 -6.79 -8.81
CA ILE A 3 -8.09 -6.69 -9.07
C ILE A 3 -7.34 -7.49 -8.01
N PHE A 4 -6.38 -8.31 -8.44
CA PHE A 4 -5.50 -9.09 -7.59
C PHE A 4 -4.11 -8.48 -7.50
N PHE A 5 -3.52 -8.52 -6.33
CA PHE A 5 -2.16 -8.09 -6.09
C PHE A 5 -1.26 -9.29 -5.86
N HIS A 6 -0.19 -9.36 -6.63
CA HIS A 6 0.93 -10.24 -6.31
C HIS A 6 2.11 -9.38 -5.86
N LEU A 7 2.53 -9.57 -4.64
CA LEU A 7 3.72 -8.94 -4.10
C LEU A 7 4.91 -9.84 -4.41
N GLY A 8 5.69 -9.47 -5.39
CA GLY A 8 6.95 -10.13 -5.69
C GLY A 8 8.07 -9.58 -4.82
N LEU A 9 8.32 -10.18 -3.68
CA LEU A 9 9.57 -9.97 -2.95
C LEU A 9 10.64 -10.84 -3.60
N PHE A 10 11.65 -10.24 -4.22
CA PHE A 10 12.81 -10.96 -4.72
C PHE A 10 13.65 -11.44 -3.51
N ALA A 11 13.36 -12.63 -3.05
CA ALA A 11 14.24 -13.47 -2.28
C ALA A 11 14.05 -14.91 -2.78
N PHE A 12 15.05 -15.43 -3.44
CA PHE A 12 15.34 -16.82 -3.81
C PHE A 12 14.16 -17.84 -3.91
N LEU A 13 14.11 -18.42 -5.09
CA LEU A 13 13.32 -19.53 -5.60
C LEU A 13 12.91 -20.60 -4.57
N PHE A 14 11.60 -20.75 -4.39
CA PHE A 14 10.98 -22.06 -4.21
C PHE A 14 9.65 -22.09 -4.97
N ASN A 15 9.57 -22.92 -6.01
CA ASN A 15 8.34 -23.22 -6.72
C ASN A 15 7.38 -23.98 -5.78
N CYS A 16 6.28 -23.36 -5.40
CA CYS A 16 5.13 -24.05 -4.87
C CYS A 16 3.89 -23.56 -5.61
N SER A 17 3.42 -24.37 -6.57
CA SER A 17 2.16 -24.15 -7.27
C SER A 17 1.02 -24.51 -6.34
N ALA A 18 0.48 -23.55 -5.62
CA ALA A 18 -0.78 -23.69 -4.90
C ALA A 18 -1.86 -22.92 -5.64
N SER A 19 -2.81 -23.65 -6.21
CA SER A 19 -4.02 -23.09 -6.81
C SER A 19 -4.94 -22.60 -5.69
N CYS A 20 -5.05 -21.29 -5.48
CA CYS A 20 -5.96 -20.72 -4.49
C CYS A 20 -7.22 -20.20 -5.16
N ASN A 21 -8.34 -20.86 -4.87
CA ASN A 21 -9.69 -20.33 -5.09
C ASN A 21 -9.99 -19.30 -3.99
N GLY A 22 -9.68 -18.03 -4.24
CA GLY A 22 -9.99 -16.95 -3.30
C GLY A 22 -11.46 -16.52 -3.41
N GLN A 23 -12.24 -16.69 -2.36
CA GLN A 23 -13.56 -16.06 -2.23
C GLN A 23 -13.39 -14.61 -1.81
N HIS A 24 -13.90 -13.68 -2.63
CA HIS A 24 -13.77 -12.24 -2.41
C HIS A 24 -14.81 -11.75 -1.39
N LYS A 25 -14.36 -11.37 -0.22
CA LYS A 25 -15.15 -10.55 0.69
C LYS A 25 -14.86 -9.08 0.40
N LYS A 26 -15.84 -8.34 -0.10
CA LYS A 26 -15.73 -6.89 -0.29
C LYS A 26 -15.53 -6.26 1.09
N ILE A 27 -14.35 -5.70 1.34
CA ILE A 27 -14.12 -4.95 2.57
C ILE A 27 -14.95 -3.68 2.46
N THR A 28 -15.93 -3.53 3.34
CA THR A 28 -16.54 -2.23 3.59
C THR A 28 -15.44 -1.34 4.16
N ALA A 29 -15.27 -0.16 3.59
CA ALA A 29 -14.30 0.81 4.05
C ALA A 29 -14.32 0.90 5.58
N SER A 30 -13.14 0.81 6.20
CA SER A 30 -13.01 1.15 7.62
C SER A 30 -13.54 2.57 7.82
N PRO A 31 -14.36 2.85 8.86
CA PRO A 31 -14.86 4.19 9.12
C PRO A 31 -13.76 5.23 9.37
N ASP A 32 -12.53 4.77 9.55
CA ASP A 32 -11.36 5.61 9.85
C ASP A 32 -10.52 6.01 8.63
N ILE A 33 -10.89 5.59 7.42
CA ILE A 33 -10.20 6.05 6.22
C ILE A 33 -10.73 7.46 5.90
N PRO A 34 -9.89 8.50 5.98
CA PRO A 34 -10.29 9.80 5.48
C PRO A 34 -10.66 9.61 4.01
N ASN A 35 -11.76 10.23 3.64
CA ASN A 35 -12.15 10.36 2.24
C ASN A 35 -10.92 10.90 1.51
N THR A 36 -10.17 10.03 0.83
CA THR A 36 -9.01 10.45 0.06
C THR A 36 -9.56 11.43 -0.95
N ASP A 37 -9.31 12.72 -0.74
CA ASP A 37 -9.83 13.72 -1.66
C ASP A 37 -9.19 13.45 -3.01
N ILE A 38 -9.97 12.85 -3.89
CA ILE A 38 -9.60 12.53 -5.27
C ILE A 38 -9.06 13.75 -6.01
N ASN A 39 -9.41 14.96 -5.54
CA ASN A 39 -8.87 16.20 -6.06
C ASN A 39 -7.41 16.43 -5.65
N ALA A 40 -6.91 15.71 -4.64
CA ALA A 40 -5.50 15.72 -4.25
C ALA A 40 -4.63 14.75 -5.07
N VAL A 41 -5.23 13.89 -5.89
CA VAL A 41 -4.48 12.98 -6.78
C VAL A 41 -3.76 13.79 -7.84
N PRO A 42 -2.43 13.69 -7.98
CA PRO A 42 -1.69 14.39 -9.01
C PRO A 42 -2.23 14.08 -10.42
N GLN A 43 -2.29 15.08 -11.28
CA GLN A 43 -2.77 14.90 -12.66
C GLN A 43 -1.90 13.91 -13.46
N ASN A 44 -0.59 13.89 -13.19
CA ASN A 44 0.37 13.01 -13.85
C ASN A 44 0.95 12.03 -12.83
N ILE A 45 0.42 10.82 -12.78
CA ILE A 45 0.93 9.75 -11.94
C ILE A 45 1.72 8.77 -12.81
N SER A 46 2.96 8.53 -12.43
CA SER A 46 3.82 7.50 -13.04
C SER A 46 3.57 6.13 -12.42
N SER A 47 4.03 5.07 -13.09
CA SER A 47 4.13 3.73 -12.48
C SER A 47 5.26 3.62 -11.45
N GLN A 48 6.03 4.69 -11.27
CA GLN A 48 7.12 4.79 -10.32
C GLN A 48 7.00 6.07 -9.50
N ASP A 49 7.12 5.94 -8.18
CA ASP A 49 7.18 7.09 -7.26
C ASP A 49 8.37 6.95 -6.30
N THR A 50 8.93 8.09 -5.92
CA THR A 50 9.92 8.21 -4.86
C THR A 50 9.32 9.03 -3.74
N SER A 51 8.99 8.38 -2.64
CA SER A 51 8.34 9.05 -1.51
C SER A 51 9.27 10.05 -0.83
N PRO A 52 8.73 11.04 -0.11
CA PRO A 52 9.52 11.91 0.76
C PRO A 52 10.35 11.16 1.82
N GLY A 53 9.99 9.91 2.13
CA GLY A 53 10.76 9.04 3.02
C GLY A 53 12.11 8.59 2.47
N TRP A 54 12.30 8.67 1.15
CA TRP A 54 13.56 8.24 0.52
C TRP A 54 14.79 9.01 1.03
N THR A 55 14.63 10.26 1.42
CA THR A 55 15.71 11.10 1.93
C THR A 55 15.97 10.95 3.44
N GLN A 56 15.11 10.19 4.15
CA GLN A 56 15.30 9.97 5.59
C GLN A 56 16.38 8.94 5.89
N ASN A 57 16.92 8.99 7.09
CA ASN A 57 17.76 7.92 7.61
C ASN A 57 16.93 6.64 7.76
N GLY A 58 17.57 5.48 7.60
CA GLY A 58 16.92 4.17 7.72
C GLY A 58 17.12 3.29 6.49
N GLN A 59 16.59 2.09 6.57
CA GLN A 59 16.67 1.09 5.50
C GLN A 59 15.86 1.55 4.29
N LYS A 60 16.52 1.71 3.15
CA LYS A 60 15.86 1.99 1.88
C LYS A 60 15.23 0.72 1.34
N ILE A 61 13.99 0.83 0.88
CA ILE A 61 13.25 -0.27 0.28
C ILE A 61 12.69 0.13 -1.08
N LEU A 62 12.61 -0.85 -1.95
CA LEU A 62 11.86 -0.80 -3.19
C LEU A 62 10.67 -1.75 -3.04
N LEU A 63 9.47 -1.18 -2.94
CA LEU A 63 8.22 -1.94 -3.03
C LEU A 63 7.79 -1.97 -4.49
N THR A 64 7.69 -3.15 -5.07
CA THR A 64 7.27 -3.33 -6.46
C THR A 64 6.33 -4.52 -6.58
N GLY A 65 5.46 -4.49 -7.58
CA GLY A 65 4.51 -5.57 -7.81
C GLY A 65 3.84 -5.47 -9.17
N ILE A 66 2.96 -6.42 -9.42
CA ILE A 66 2.08 -6.46 -10.59
C ILE A 66 0.65 -6.57 -10.08
N VAL A 67 -0.21 -5.70 -10.58
CA VAL A 67 -1.64 -5.78 -10.34
C VAL A 67 -2.27 -6.58 -11.48
N TYR A 68 -3.10 -7.54 -11.11
CA TYR A 68 -3.84 -8.37 -12.06
C TYR A 68 -5.34 -8.07 -12.00
N GLN A 69 -6.05 -8.38 -13.06
CA GLN A 69 -7.49 -8.40 -13.08
C GLN A 69 -8.02 -9.57 -12.24
N GLU A 70 -9.34 -9.66 -12.08
CA GLU A 70 -10.02 -10.69 -11.28
C GLU A 70 -9.63 -12.14 -11.67
N ASP A 71 -9.17 -12.36 -12.89
CA ASP A 71 -8.71 -13.66 -13.37
C ASP A 71 -7.34 -14.09 -12.79
N GLY A 72 -6.66 -13.18 -12.07
CA GLY A 72 -5.35 -13.40 -11.48
C GLY A 72 -4.20 -13.57 -12.49
N LYS A 73 -4.42 -13.30 -13.76
CA LYS A 73 -3.46 -13.54 -14.86
C LYS A 73 -3.29 -12.33 -15.77
N THR A 74 -4.38 -11.67 -16.13
CA THR A 74 -4.35 -10.52 -17.02
C THR A 74 -3.87 -9.29 -16.26
N PRO A 75 -2.76 -8.64 -16.67
CA PRO A 75 -2.32 -7.41 -16.03
C PRO A 75 -3.40 -6.32 -16.03
N ALA A 76 -3.50 -5.57 -14.95
CA ALA A 76 -4.44 -4.47 -14.80
C ALA A 76 -3.71 -3.12 -14.94
N PRO A 77 -3.76 -2.46 -16.10
CA PRO A 77 -3.17 -1.15 -16.29
C PRO A 77 -4.03 -0.05 -15.66
N ASP A 78 -3.43 1.13 -15.50
CA ASP A 78 -4.08 2.37 -15.05
C ASP A 78 -4.74 2.31 -13.66
N VAL A 79 -4.39 1.31 -12.85
CA VAL A 79 -4.82 1.23 -11.45
C VAL A 79 -4.00 2.20 -10.63
N VAL A 80 -4.67 3.12 -9.93
CA VAL A 80 -4.01 4.04 -9.01
C VAL A 80 -3.89 3.40 -7.64
N ILE A 81 -2.69 3.40 -7.09
CA ILE A 81 -2.37 2.97 -5.74
C ILE A 81 -1.92 4.21 -4.97
N TYR A 82 -2.72 4.66 -4.02
CA TYR A 82 -2.29 5.60 -3.00
C TYR A 82 -1.64 4.81 -1.86
N TYR A 83 -0.50 5.26 -1.37
CA TYR A 83 0.17 4.63 -0.25
C TYR A 83 0.61 5.65 0.79
N TYR A 84 0.66 5.24 2.04
CA TYR A 84 1.22 6.03 3.13
C TYR A 84 1.74 5.12 4.23
N HIS A 85 2.68 5.63 5.01
CA HIS A 85 3.23 4.91 6.15
C HIS A 85 3.92 5.85 7.14
N THR A 86 4.30 5.31 8.30
CA THR A 86 5.04 6.02 9.34
C THR A 86 6.49 6.29 8.92
N ASN A 87 7.17 7.19 9.65
CA ASN A 87 8.63 7.28 9.59
C ASN A 87 9.29 6.06 10.29
N THR A 88 10.60 6.05 10.38
CA THR A 88 11.38 4.97 11.04
C THR A 88 11.09 4.83 12.54
N ASP A 89 10.52 5.84 13.18
CA ASP A 89 10.12 5.82 14.61
C ASP A 89 8.66 5.40 14.79
N GLY A 90 7.98 4.98 13.76
CA GLY A 90 6.57 4.58 13.82
C GLY A 90 5.58 5.75 13.96
N LYS A 91 5.93 6.95 13.49
CA LYS A 91 5.11 8.16 13.65
C LYS A 91 4.71 8.77 12.31
N TYR A 92 3.47 9.24 12.22
CA TYR A 92 3.00 10.09 11.13
C TYR A 92 3.37 11.54 11.43
N LEU A 93 4.42 12.04 10.79
CA LEU A 93 4.89 13.39 10.97
C LEU A 93 4.32 14.32 9.89
N HIS A 94 4.10 15.57 10.26
CA HIS A 94 3.72 16.64 9.36
C HIS A 94 4.90 17.54 9.04
N LYS A 95 4.94 18.02 7.79
CA LYS A 95 5.83 19.11 7.38
C LYS A 95 4.96 20.28 6.94
N PRO A 96 5.15 21.48 7.50
CA PRO A 96 4.34 22.65 7.13
C PRO A 96 4.32 22.98 5.64
N GLU A 97 5.43 22.66 4.93
CA GLU A 97 5.60 22.92 3.50
C GLU A 97 5.13 21.75 2.62
N GLU A 98 4.56 20.72 3.21
CA GLU A 98 4.17 19.51 2.47
C GLU A 98 3.02 19.80 1.50
N LYS A 99 3.35 19.75 0.19
CA LYS A 99 2.38 20.03 -0.88
C LYS A 99 1.38 18.89 -1.12
N ARG A 100 1.69 17.70 -0.63
CA ARG A 100 0.83 16.51 -0.72
C ARG A 100 -0.09 16.41 0.50
N SER A 101 -0.57 17.55 1.03
CA SER A 101 -1.41 17.55 2.22
C SER A 101 -2.74 16.85 1.97
N MET A 102 -3.04 15.87 2.82
CA MET A 102 -4.37 15.28 2.90
C MET A 102 -5.15 15.98 4.00
N PRO A 103 -6.44 16.27 3.80
CA PRO A 103 -7.26 16.80 4.87
C PRO A 103 -7.27 15.82 6.05
N PRO A 104 -7.32 16.32 7.29
CA PRO A 104 -7.45 15.45 8.44
C PRO A 104 -8.79 14.70 8.37
N ASN A 105 -8.82 13.48 8.93
CA ASN A 105 -10.06 12.75 9.14
C ASN A 105 -10.89 13.43 10.25
N THR A 106 -12.06 12.86 10.57
CA THR A 106 -12.97 13.37 11.59
C THR A 106 -12.35 13.42 13.01
N LEU A 107 -11.25 12.68 13.23
CA LEU A 107 -10.48 12.68 14.47
C LEU A 107 -9.26 13.62 14.44
N GLY A 108 -9.12 14.40 13.37
CA GLY A 108 -7.97 15.29 13.19
C GLY A 108 -6.66 14.56 12.82
N GLN A 109 -6.71 13.27 12.48
CA GLN A 109 -5.55 12.49 12.08
C GLN A 109 -5.30 12.67 10.59
N THR A 110 -4.04 12.63 10.21
CA THR A 110 -3.60 12.68 8.82
C THR A 110 -2.60 11.58 8.55
N HIS A 111 -2.35 11.29 7.27
CA HIS A 111 -1.45 10.21 6.86
C HIS A 111 0.05 10.55 6.97
N GLY A 112 0.38 11.70 7.55
CA GLY A 112 1.76 12.17 7.58
C GLY A 112 2.28 12.58 6.20
N TYR A 113 3.57 12.89 6.08
CA TYR A 113 4.14 13.35 4.81
C TYR A 113 4.79 12.24 3.96
N ILE A 114 4.98 11.03 4.54
CA ILE A 114 5.52 9.89 3.77
C ILE A 114 4.35 9.17 3.12
N ARG A 115 4.00 9.63 1.93
CA ARG A 115 2.91 9.12 1.11
C ARG A 115 3.12 9.47 -0.35
N GLY A 116 2.39 8.82 -1.22
CA GLY A 116 2.46 9.07 -2.65
C GLY A 116 1.44 8.27 -3.44
N TRP A 117 1.58 8.35 -4.75
CA TRP A 117 0.71 7.67 -5.69
C TRP A 117 1.54 7.03 -6.80
N VAL A 118 1.17 5.83 -7.18
CA VAL A 118 1.63 5.21 -8.43
C VAL A 118 0.41 4.78 -9.25
N LYS A 119 0.58 4.74 -10.56
CA LYS A 119 -0.42 4.23 -11.49
C LYS A 119 0.22 3.11 -12.29
N THR A 120 -0.36 1.92 -12.26
CA THR A 120 0.20 0.76 -12.94
C THR A 120 0.39 1.01 -14.43
N ASP A 121 1.51 0.53 -14.97
CA ASP A 121 1.81 0.60 -16.41
C ASP A 121 0.94 -0.40 -17.22
N LYS A 122 1.18 -0.46 -18.53
CA LYS A 122 0.48 -1.38 -19.44
C LYS A 122 0.61 -2.87 -19.09
N ASN A 123 1.61 -3.22 -18.28
CA ASN A 123 1.87 -4.58 -17.78
C ASN A 123 1.40 -4.75 -16.33
N GLY A 124 0.61 -3.83 -15.79
CA GLY A 124 0.15 -3.85 -14.40
C GLY A 124 1.24 -3.54 -13.36
N LYS A 125 2.45 -3.15 -13.78
CA LYS A 125 3.61 -2.98 -12.89
C LYS A 125 3.60 -1.62 -12.19
N TYR A 126 4.11 -1.62 -10.94
CA TYR A 126 4.39 -0.40 -10.18
C TYR A 126 5.67 -0.54 -9.36
N SER A 127 6.23 0.59 -8.93
CA SER A 127 7.43 0.67 -8.10
C SER A 127 7.38 1.89 -7.17
N ILE A 128 7.68 1.68 -5.90
CA ILE A 128 7.70 2.72 -4.86
C ILE A 128 9.05 2.66 -4.14
N TYR A 129 9.81 3.74 -4.23
CA TYR A 129 11.06 3.93 -3.50
C TYR A 129 10.76 4.68 -2.20
N THR A 130 11.06 4.07 -1.06
CA THR A 130 10.78 4.68 0.24
C THR A 130 11.77 4.20 1.31
N VAL A 131 11.59 4.68 2.53
CA VAL A 131 12.26 4.15 3.72
C VAL A 131 11.36 3.09 4.37
N ARG A 132 11.93 2.04 4.92
CA ARG A 132 11.18 1.06 5.72
C ARG A 132 10.52 1.76 6.91
N PRO A 133 9.20 1.67 7.10
CA PRO A 133 8.52 2.23 8.27
C PRO A 133 8.93 1.54 9.57
N GLY A 134 8.86 2.24 10.69
CA GLY A 134 8.82 1.63 12.02
C GLY A 134 7.42 1.16 12.38
N GLY A 135 7.32 0.16 13.27
CA GLY A 135 6.05 -0.20 13.89
C GLY A 135 5.55 0.89 14.85
N TYR A 136 4.26 0.89 15.14
CA TYR A 136 3.68 1.87 16.08
C TYR A 136 4.27 1.73 17.49
N PRO A 137 4.71 2.82 18.14
CA PRO A 137 5.32 2.76 19.47
C PRO A 137 4.38 2.24 20.57
N THR A 138 3.08 2.32 20.34
CA THR A 138 2.05 2.01 21.34
C THR A 138 1.21 0.78 21.01
N MET A 139 1.57 0.05 19.95
CA MET A 139 0.80 -1.10 19.48
C MET A 139 1.73 -2.23 19.07
N ASP A 140 1.39 -3.45 19.44
CA ASP A 140 2.07 -4.67 18.99
C ASP A 140 1.61 -5.05 17.57
N ALA A 141 1.88 -4.18 16.62
CA ALA A 141 1.57 -4.38 15.21
C ALA A 141 2.86 -4.39 14.37
N PRO A 142 3.00 -5.30 13.40
CA PRO A 142 4.13 -5.28 12.47
C PRO A 142 4.23 -3.93 11.75
N ALA A 143 5.45 -3.55 11.38
CA ALA A 143 5.65 -2.42 10.49
C ALA A 143 4.92 -2.66 9.16
N HIS A 144 4.26 -1.64 8.63
CA HIS A 144 3.41 -1.80 7.45
C HIS A 144 3.28 -0.52 6.63
N ILE A 145 2.86 -0.72 5.39
CA ILE A 145 2.51 0.36 4.45
C ILE A 145 1.04 0.18 4.08
N HIS A 146 0.25 1.23 4.22
CA HIS A 146 -1.17 1.24 3.89
C HIS A 146 -1.39 1.53 2.41
N PRO A 147 -2.03 0.63 1.64
CA PRO A 147 -2.44 0.88 0.27
C PRO A 147 -3.93 1.18 0.17
N THR A 148 -4.29 2.13 -0.65
CA THR A 148 -5.67 2.39 -1.10
C THR A 148 -5.71 2.34 -2.62
N ILE A 149 -6.70 1.65 -3.16
CA ILE A 149 -6.78 1.34 -4.59
C ILE A 149 -7.91 2.09 -5.23
N LYS A 150 -7.63 2.63 -6.41
CA LYS A 150 -8.65 3.16 -7.31
C LYS A 150 -8.49 2.52 -8.68
N GLU A 151 -9.51 1.79 -9.10
CA GLU A 151 -9.56 1.21 -10.42
C GLU A 151 -9.83 2.27 -11.51
N PRO A 152 -9.35 2.05 -12.75
CA PRO A 152 -9.78 2.84 -13.88
C PRO A 152 -11.33 2.83 -13.97
N ASN A 153 -11.94 3.92 -14.25
CA ASN A 153 -13.41 4.05 -14.38
C ASN A 153 -14.21 3.81 -13.08
N SER A 154 -13.56 3.59 -11.93
CA SER A 154 -14.25 3.54 -10.64
C SER A 154 -14.41 4.96 -10.07
N ILE A 155 -15.58 5.23 -9.49
CA ILE A 155 -15.84 6.47 -8.76
C ILE A 155 -15.28 6.37 -7.33
N LYS A 156 -15.23 5.15 -6.79
CA LYS A 156 -14.84 4.89 -5.40
C LYS A 156 -13.51 4.17 -5.34
N GLU A 157 -12.70 4.60 -4.40
CA GLU A 157 -11.52 3.89 -3.95
C GLU A 157 -11.89 2.88 -2.85
N TYR A 158 -11.00 1.93 -2.62
CA TYR A 158 -11.15 0.95 -1.55
C TYR A 158 -9.79 0.60 -0.95
N TYR A 159 -9.83 0.21 0.32
CA TYR A 159 -8.68 -0.24 1.06
C TYR A 159 -8.44 -1.74 0.83
N ILE A 160 -7.18 -2.12 0.76
CA ILE A 160 -6.75 -3.53 0.78
C ILE A 160 -5.88 -3.76 2.02
N ASP A 161 -5.50 -5.03 2.26
CA ASP A 161 -4.60 -5.34 3.37
C ASP A 161 -3.28 -4.60 3.26
N ASP A 162 -2.70 -4.30 4.42
CA ASP A 162 -1.41 -3.64 4.52
C ASP A 162 -0.28 -4.48 3.93
N PHE A 163 0.68 -3.83 3.32
CA PHE A 163 1.95 -4.47 3.00
C PHE A 163 2.78 -4.60 4.26
N VAL A 164 3.00 -5.82 4.72
CA VAL A 164 3.81 -6.17 5.89
C VAL A 164 5.16 -6.76 5.48
N PHE A 165 6.10 -6.82 6.40
CA PHE A 165 7.46 -7.29 6.14
C PHE A 165 7.67 -8.67 6.76
N ASP A 166 8.10 -9.64 5.95
CA ASP A 166 8.29 -11.04 6.36
C ASP A 166 9.31 -11.24 7.48
N ASP A 167 10.29 -10.34 7.56
CA ASP A 167 11.33 -10.33 8.59
C ASP A 167 10.95 -9.54 9.85
N ASP A 168 9.73 -8.98 9.91
CA ASP A 168 9.27 -8.28 11.10
C ASP A 168 8.96 -9.28 12.23
N LYS A 169 9.58 -9.07 13.38
CA LYS A 169 9.44 -9.96 14.55
C LYS A 169 8.01 -10.01 15.10
N LEU A 170 7.24 -8.94 14.91
CA LEU A 170 5.86 -8.87 15.32
C LEU A 170 4.91 -9.60 14.35
N LEU A 171 5.36 -9.89 13.13
CA LEU A 171 4.59 -10.69 12.17
C LEU A 171 4.69 -12.20 12.53
N THR A 172 4.09 -12.56 13.66
CA THR A 172 4.10 -13.93 14.16
C THR A 172 3.30 -14.89 13.28
N THR A 173 3.57 -16.20 13.42
CA THR A 173 2.78 -17.24 12.74
C THR A 173 1.29 -17.14 13.06
N ALA A 174 0.93 -16.73 14.29
CA ALA A 174 -0.44 -16.55 14.71
C ALA A 174 -1.11 -15.38 13.99
N ILE A 175 -0.40 -14.26 13.79
CA ILE A 175 -0.87 -13.12 13.01
C ILE A 175 -1.03 -13.51 11.54
N ARG A 176 -0.01 -14.14 10.93
CA ARG A 176 -0.08 -14.62 9.53
C ARG A 176 -1.28 -15.52 9.28
N ARG A 177 -1.60 -16.43 10.19
CA ARG A 177 -2.77 -17.32 10.06
C ARG A 177 -4.11 -16.58 10.10
N LYS A 178 -4.15 -15.39 10.68
CA LYS A 178 -5.36 -14.54 10.72
C LYS A 178 -5.48 -13.63 9.51
N MET A 179 -4.39 -13.40 8.80
CA MET A 179 -4.42 -12.62 7.57
C MET A 179 -5.14 -13.43 6.49
N GLU A 180 -6.10 -12.80 5.85
CA GLU A 180 -6.76 -13.41 4.71
C GLU A 180 -5.81 -13.40 3.52
N ASN A 181 -5.73 -14.52 2.81
CA ASN A 181 -5.02 -14.54 1.54
C ASN A 181 -5.92 -13.90 0.49
N ARG A 182 -5.58 -12.70 0.07
CA ARG A 182 -6.40 -11.89 -0.86
C ARG A 182 -5.73 -11.66 -2.21
N GLY A 183 -4.65 -12.36 -2.50
CA GLY A 183 -3.93 -12.25 -3.76
C GLY A 183 -2.65 -13.05 -3.79
#